data_111f45b4a9f2a48fafa67b5d3e82893e
#
_entry.id   111f45b4a9f2a48fafa67b5d3e82893e
#
_cell.length_a   1.000
_cell.length_b   1.000
_cell.length_c   1.000
_cell.angle_alpha   90.00
_cell.angle_beta   90.00
_cell.angle_gamma   90.00
#
_symmetry.space_group_name_H-M   'P 1'
#
loop_
_entity.id
_entity.type
_entity.pdbx_description
1 polymer ?
#
loop_
_entity_poly.entity_id
_entity_poly.type
_entity_poly.pdbx_seq_one_letter_code
_entity_poly.pdbx_strand_id
1 'polypeptide(L)'
;MFKQFARIFQSKPAEASHDKDFDEVGVTLKQSIASVFGRSLAIREVDSGSDNATEIELVNLGTPHYDIERFGVTFVASPRHADVLVITGAVTHNMEIAVRKT
;
A
#
# COMPACT_ATOMS: atom_id res chain seq x y z
N MET A 1 20.68 9.67 -26.77
CA MET A 1 19.86 10.02 -25.60
C MET A 1 18.39 9.68 -25.80
N PHE A 2 17.77 10.11 -26.88
CA PHE A 2 16.38 9.76 -27.21
C PHE A 2 16.14 8.26 -27.41
N LYS A 3 17.10 7.53 -28.01
CA LYS A 3 16.97 6.09 -28.23
C LYS A 3 16.96 5.27 -26.94
N GLN A 4 17.65 5.74 -25.89
CA GLN A 4 17.63 5.10 -24.58
C GLN A 4 16.31 5.37 -23.84
N PHE A 5 15.76 6.56 -23.98
CA PHE A 5 14.43 6.89 -23.46
C PHE A 5 13.34 6.05 -24.09
N ALA A 6 13.38 5.89 -25.41
CA ALA A 6 12.44 5.05 -26.14
C ALA A 6 12.56 3.58 -25.71
N ARG A 7 13.76 3.09 -25.41
CA ARG A 7 13.97 1.72 -24.91
C ARG A 7 13.42 1.51 -23.51
N ILE A 8 13.52 2.51 -22.64
CA ILE A 8 12.93 2.46 -21.30
C ILE A 8 11.42 2.32 -21.41
N PHE A 9 10.78 3.03 -22.33
CA PHE A 9 9.33 2.92 -22.56
C PHE A 9 8.96 1.66 -23.34
N GLN A 10 9.84 1.12 -24.19
CA GLN A 10 9.60 -0.10 -24.96
C GLN A 10 9.90 -1.38 -24.19
N SER A 11 10.65 -1.33 -23.10
CA SER A 11 11.00 -2.51 -22.31
C SER A 11 9.90 -2.90 -21.32
N LYS A 12 8.67 -2.47 -21.55
CA LYS A 12 7.53 -2.69 -20.64
C LYS A 12 6.68 -3.96 -20.86
N PRO A 13 6.92 -4.91 -21.79
CA PRO A 13 6.00 -6.05 -21.92
C PRO A 13 5.95 -6.95 -20.68
N ALA A 14 7.10 -7.16 -20.01
CA ALA A 14 7.13 -7.97 -18.79
C ALA A 14 6.56 -7.25 -17.58
N GLU A 15 6.82 -5.94 -17.47
CA GLU A 15 6.23 -5.09 -16.42
C GLU A 15 4.74 -4.89 -16.65
N ALA A 16 4.30 -4.76 -17.88
CA ALA A 16 2.88 -4.62 -18.21
C ALA A 16 2.06 -5.86 -17.79
N SER A 17 2.65 -7.05 -17.86
CA SER A 17 2.01 -8.27 -17.36
C SER A 17 1.84 -8.25 -15.85
N HIS A 18 2.86 -7.83 -15.12
CA HIS A 18 2.81 -7.70 -13.67
C HIS A 18 1.85 -6.59 -13.23
N ASP A 19 1.89 -5.46 -13.90
CA ASP A 19 0.98 -4.34 -13.65
C ASP A 19 -0.48 -4.72 -13.92
N LYS A 20 -0.71 -5.57 -14.91
CA LYS A 20 -2.06 -6.05 -15.24
C LYS A 20 -2.64 -6.89 -14.10
N ASP A 21 -1.85 -7.80 -13.54
CA ASP A 21 -2.28 -8.61 -12.39
C ASP A 21 -2.56 -7.71 -11.17
N PHE A 22 -1.70 -6.74 -10.93
CA PHE A 22 -1.89 -5.75 -9.87
C PHE A 22 -3.17 -4.95 -10.10
N ASP A 23 -3.44 -4.52 -11.32
CA ASP A 23 -4.64 -3.76 -11.66
C ASP A 23 -5.91 -4.59 -11.46
N GLU A 24 -5.90 -5.87 -11.82
CA GLU A 24 -7.03 -6.77 -11.60
C GLU A 24 -7.34 -6.93 -10.11
N VAL A 25 -6.32 -7.15 -9.30
CA VAL A 25 -6.47 -7.22 -7.83
C VAL A 25 -6.97 -5.89 -7.28
N GLY A 26 -6.43 -4.77 -7.78
CA GLY A 26 -6.83 -3.43 -7.36
C GLY A 26 -8.29 -3.13 -7.68
N VAL A 27 -8.76 -3.48 -8.85
CA VAL A 27 -10.17 -3.28 -9.24
C VAL A 27 -11.09 -4.11 -8.35
N THR A 28 -10.75 -5.36 -8.08
CA THR A 28 -11.52 -6.24 -7.18
C THR A 28 -11.57 -5.65 -5.78
N LEU A 29 -10.43 -5.17 -5.27
CA LEU A 29 -10.34 -4.51 -3.97
C LEU A 29 -11.20 -3.26 -3.92
N LYS A 30 -11.16 -2.43 -4.94
CA LYS A 30 -11.97 -1.21 -5.02
C LYS A 30 -13.46 -1.52 -4.94
N GLN A 31 -13.91 -2.54 -5.65
CA GLN A 31 -15.30 -2.97 -5.62
C GLN A 31 -15.70 -3.44 -4.21
N SER A 32 -14.86 -4.21 -3.56
CA SER A 32 -15.08 -4.69 -2.20
C SER A 32 -15.14 -3.54 -1.20
N ILE A 33 -14.23 -2.57 -1.31
CA ILE A 33 -14.21 -1.38 -0.45
C ILE A 33 -15.48 -0.57 -0.62
N ALA A 34 -15.89 -0.33 -1.87
CA ALA A 34 -17.08 0.44 -2.16
C ALA A 34 -18.35 -0.23 -1.62
N SER A 35 -18.44 -1.56 -1.67
CA SER A 35 -19.59 -2.30 -1.16
C SER A 35 -19.68 -2.32 0.37
N VAL A 36 -18.54 -2.33 1.06
CA VAL A 36 -18.49 -2.42 2.53
C VAL A 36 -18.52 -1.04 3.18
N PHE A 37 -17.70 -0.11 2.71
CA PHE A 37 -17.51 1.19 3.37
C PHE A 37 -18.25 2.34 2.68
N GLY A 38 -18.54 2.23 1.39
CA GLY A 38 -19.08 3.33 0.59
C GLY A 38 -18.13 4.51 0.42
N ARG A 39 -16.87 4.36 0.84
CA ARG A 39 -15.81 5.37 0.76
C ARG A 39 -14.45 4.70 0.68
N SER A 40 -13.39 5.49 0.56
CA SER A 40 -12.01 4.98 0.56
C SER A 40 -11.67 4.27 1.87
N LEU A 41 -10.89 3.21 1.74
CA LEU A 41 -10.34 2.49 2.90
C LEU A 41 -9.15 3.26 3.46
N ALA A 42 -9.20 3.62 4.73
CA ALA A 42 -8.12 4.30 5.42
C ALA A 42 -7.29 3.30 6.23
N ILE A 43 -6.00 3.27 6.00
CA ILE A 43 -5.06 2.35 6.66
C ILE A 43 -4.06 3.15 7.50
N ARG A 44 -3.85 2.72 8.72
CA ARG A 44 -2.76 3.18 9.58
C ARG A 44 -1.76 2.05 9.77
N GLU A 45 -0.52 2.30 9.42
CA GLU A 45 0.58 1.37 9.69
C GLU A 45 1.17 1.67 11.08
N VAL A 46 1.44 0.63 11.85
CA VAL A 46 2.05 0.72 13.18
C VAL A 46 3.27 -0.18 13.21
N ASP A 47 4.45 0.43 13.33
CA ASP A 47 5.70 -0.30 13.49
C ASP A 47 5.84 -0.75 14.94
N SER A 48 5.94 -2.05 15.16
CA SER A 48 6.04 -2.64 16.49
C SER A 48 7.29 -3.52 16.67
N GLY A 49 8.31 -3.30 15.88
CA GLY A 49 9.56 -4.05 15.92
C GLY A 49 9.93 -4.65 14.57
N SER A 50 9.49 -4.04 13.49
CA SER A 50 9.83 -4.42 12.12
C SER A 50 11.28 -4.07 11.79
N ASP A 51 11.84 -4.79 10.81
CA ASP A 51 13.14 -4.48 10.22
C ASP A 51 13.07 -3.46 9.08
N ASN A 52 11.95 -2.77 8.94
CA ASN A 52 11.67 -1.76 7.91
C ASN A 52 11.43 -2.33 6.49
N ALA A 53 11.42 -3.63 6.30
CA ALA A 53 11.14 -4.22 4.98
C ALA A 53 9.69 -4.00 4.56
N THR A 54 8.75 -4.27 5.45
CA THR A 54 7.31 -4.09 5.19
C THR A 54 6.95 -2.62 5.00
N GLU A 55 7.53 -1.74 5.81
CA GLU A 55 7.31 -0.29 5.70
C GLU A 55 7.76 0.24 4.35
N ILE A 56 8.90 -0.20 3.85
CA ILE A 56 9.40 0.18 2.52
C ILE A 56 8.44 -0.28 1.44
N GLU A 57 7.93 -1.50 1.53
CA GLU A 57 6.96 -2.03 0.57
C GLU A 57 5.63 -1.25 0.61
N LEU A 58 5.15 -0.88 1.79
CA LEU A 58 3.94 -0.09 1.92
C LEU A 58 4.11 1.31 1.32
N VAL A 59 5.24 1.95 1.54
CA VAL A 59 5.56 3.24 0.91
C VAL A 59 5.62 3.10 -0.61
N ASN A 60 6.18 2.00 -1.11
CA ASN A 60 6.27 1.74 -2.53
C ASN A 60 4.91 1.63 -3.21
N LEU A 61 3.88 1.13 -2.52
CA LEU A 61 2.52 1.08 -3.05
C LEU A 61 1.96 2.46 -3.36
N GLY A 62 2.38 3.49 -2.64
CA GLY A 62 1.97 4.87 -2.88
C GLY A 62 2.73 5.58 -4.00
N THR A 63 3.73 4.93 -4.62
CA THR A 63 4.49 5.53 -5.72
C THR A 63 3.65 5.59 -7.01
N PRO A 64 4.01 6.47 -7.97
CA PRO A 64 3.25 6.58 -9.22
C PRO A 64 3.17 5.27 -10.02
N HIS A 65 4.09 4.35 -9.82
CA HIS A 65 4.09 3.07 -10.51
C HIS A 65 2.92 2.17 -10.06
N TYR A 66 2.67 2.10 -8.75
CA TYR A 66 1.57 1.30 -8.19
C TYR A 66 0.33 2.14 -7.91
N ASP A 67 0.50 3.32 -7.35
CA ASP A 67 -0.55 4.30 -7.07
C ASP A 67 -1.81 3.66 -6.47
N ILE A 68 -1.66 3.07 -5.30
CA ILE A 68 -2.74 2.33 -4.65
C ILE A 68 -3.95 3.21 -4.33
N GLU A 69 -3.76 4.53 -4.24
CA GLU A 69 -4.87 5.46 -3.97
C GLU A 69 -5.93 5.45 -5.07
N ARG A 70 -5.57 5.15 -6.31
CA ARG A 70 -6.54 5.02 -7.42
C ARG A 70 -7.56 3.90 -7.19
N PHE A 71 -7.23 2.94 -6.33
CA PHE A 71 -8.13 1.84 -5.97
C PHE A 71 -8.91 2.11 -4.69
N GLY A 72 -8.84 3.33 -4.17
CA GLY A 72 -9.59 3.72 -2.98
C GLY A 72 -8.94 3.33 -1.66
N VAL A 73 -7.62 3.20 -1.64
CA VAL A 73 -6.85 2.91 -0.42
C VAL A 73 -5.99 4.13 -0.09
N THR A 74 -6.11 4.65 1.11
CA THR A 74 -5.30 5.77 1.60
C THR A 74 -4.62 5.41 2.91
N PHE A 75 -3.42 5.94 3.12
CA PHE A 75 -2.71 5.80 4.39
C PHE A 75 -2.94 7.07 5.21
N VAL A 76 -3.28 6.89 6.49
CA VAL A 76 -3.58 8.00 7.39
C VAL A 76 -2.61 8.04 8.56
N ALA A 77 -2.33 9.23 9.06
CA ALA A 77 -1.38 9.44 10.15
C ALA A 77 -1.98 9.15 11.53
N SER A 78 -3.30 9.20 11.66
CA SER A 78 -3.97 8.99 12.94
C SER A 78 -4.80 7.72 12.94
N PRO A 79 -4.69 6.86 13.97
CA PRO A 79 -5.53 5.67 14.08
C PRO A 79 -7.02 6.01 14.25
N ARG A 80 -7.37 7.21 14.67
CA ARG A 80 -8.76 7.65 14.79
C ARG A 80 -9.49 7.68 13.46
N HIS A 81 -8.75 7.89 12.37
CA HIS A 81 -9.31 7.97 11.02
C HIS A 81 -9.10 6.69 10.22
N ALA A 82 -8.49 5.67 10.83
CA ALA A 82 -8.19 4.43 10.15
C ALA A 82 -9.33 3.42 10.28
N ASP A 83 -9.58 2.72 9.20
CA ASP A 83 -10.48 1.56 9.17
C ASP A 83 -9.73 0.27 9.48
N VAL A 84 -8.44 0.23 9.13
CA VAL A 84 -7.57 -0.94 9.29
C VAL A 84 -6.25 -0.50 9.90
N LEU A 85 -5.78 -1.27 10.88
CA LEU A 85 -4.44 -1.15 11.42
C LEU A 85 -3.56 -2.25 10.85
N VAL A 86 -2.44 -1.87 10.26
CA VAL A 86 -1.41 -2.81 9.79
C VAL A 86 -0.25 -2.76 10.78
N ILE A 87 -0.13 -3.80 11.58
CA ILE A 87 0.93 -3.90 12.60
C ILE A 87 2.07 -4.73 12.01
N THR A 88 3.24 -4.12 11.91
CA THR A 88 4.40 -4.75 11.28
C THR A 88 5.40 -5.23 12.33
N GLY A 89 6.03 -6.36 12.05
CA GLY A 89 7.01 -6.98 12.94
C GLY A 89 6.38 -7.72 14.12
N ALA A 90 7.22 -8.36 14.92
CA ALA A 90 6.81 -8.93 16.18
C ALA A 90 6.58 -7.79 17.19
N VAL A 91 5.48 -7.82 17.92
CA VAL A 91 5.23 -6.80 18.95
C VAL A 91 6.25 -6.96 20.06
N THR A 92 7.19 -6.03 20.16
CA THR A 92 8.21 -6.05 21.21
C THR A 92 7.62 -5.56 22.53
N HIS A 93 8.28 -5.90 23.65
CA HIS A 93 7.84 -5.43 24.97
C HIS A 93 7.79 -3.91 25.04
N ASN A 94 8.74 -3.23 24.41
CA ASN A 94 8.79 -1.77 24.41
C ASN A 94 7.64 -1.14 23.62
N MET A 95 7.10 -1.84 22.64
CA MET A 95 6.03 -1.34 21.77
C MET A 95 4.64 -1.83 22.20
N GLU A 96 4.55 -2.75 23.15
CA GLU A 96 3.27 -3.33 23.56
C GLU A 96 2.26 -2.28 23.99
N ILE A 97 2.65 -1.35 24.86
CA ILE A 97 1.75 -0.30 25.35
C ILE A 97 1.32 0.62 24.21
N ALA A 98 2.22 0.99 23.33
CA ALA A 98 1.91 1.84 22.17
C ALA A 98 0.91 1.16 21.24
N VAL A 99 1.09 -0.11 20.94
CA VAL A 99 0.17 -0.89 20.09
C VAL A 99 -1.21 -0.99 20.73
N ARG A 100 -1.28 -1.27 22.04
CA ARG A 100 -2.56 -1.36 22.75
C ARG A 100 -3.32 -0.03 22.78
N LYS A 101 -2.60 1.09 22.82
CA LYS A 101 -3.23 2.42 22.81
C LYS A 101 -3.67 2.86 21.42
N THR A 102 -3.14 2.23 20.40
CA THR A 102 -3.53 2.53 19.03
C THR A 102 -4.87 1.87 18.69
#